data_2397c08bfe283fcd05d67e0c4d63283f
#
_entry.id   2397c08bfe283fcd05d67e0c4d63283f
#
_cell.length_a   1.000
_cell.length_b   1.000
_cell.length_c   1.000
_cell.angle_alpha   90.00
_cell.angle_beta   90.00
_cell.angle_gamma   90.00
#
_symmetry.space_group_name_H-M   'P 1'
#
loop_
_entity.id
_entity.type
_entity.pdbx_description
1 polymer ?
#
loop_
_entity_poly.entity_id
_entity_poly.type
_entity_poly.pdbx_seq_one_letter_code
_entity_poly.pdbx_strand_id
1 'polypeptide(L)'
;MLPREQIRNIAIIAHVDHGKTTLVDYMLRQTGVYRANETMVDRAMDTNAVTYRGVKINIVDTPGHADFGGEVERGLRLVDGVLLLVDAAEGPLPQTRFVLGKALALGLPAVVVVNKVDRQDARPAEVLDAIYALFIDLGANEHQIEFPVIYAVARAGRASLRLSDFDDLPVGQASAPGARPHPGETPGFRARTLE
;
A
#
# COMPACT_ATOMS: atom_id res chain seq x y z
N MET A 1 8.33 -5.53 26.20
CA MET A 1 8.74 -5.79 24.81
C MET A 1 7.65 -6.61 24.15
N LEU A 2 7.23 -6.25 22.92
CA LEU A 2 6.30 -7.08 22.14
C LEU A 2 7.04 -8.35 21.68
N PRO A 3 6.40 -9.53 21.73
CA PRO A 3 6.98 -10.74 21.18
C PRO A 3 7.18 -10.59 19.66
N ARG A 4 8.20 -11.27 19.11
CA ARG A 4 8.56 -11.20 17.68
C ARG A 4 7.39 -11.56 16.75
N GLU A 5 6.51 -12.42 17.20
CA GLU A 5 5.29 -12.84 16.49
C GLU A 5 4.28 -11.71 16.30
N GLN A 6 4.39 -10.64 17.08
CA GLN A 6 3.54 -9.44 17.00
C GLN A 6 4.22 -8.28 16.28
N ILE A 7 5.35 -8.50 15.62
CA ILE A 7 6.06 -7.47 14.84
C ILE A 7 6.12 -7.94 13.39
N ARG A 8 5.76 -7.05 12.47
CA ARG A 8 5.90 -7.24 11.03
C ARG A 8 6.62 -6.05 10.44
N ASN A 9 7.58 -6.32 9.57
CA ASN A 9 8.27 -5.31 8.79
C ASN A 9 7.80 -5.43 7.35
N ILE A 10 7.27 -4.37 6.77
CA ILE A 10 6.81 -4.35 5.38
C ILE A 10 7.53 -3.27 4.61
N ALA A 11 7.87 -3.54 3.36
CA ALA A 11 8.36 -2.53 2.43
C ALA A 11 7.24 -2.12 1.46
N ILE A 12 7.08 -0.83 1.19
CA ILE A 12 6.11 -0.36 0.20
C ILE A 12 6.84 -0.07 -1.11
N ILE A 13 6.54 -0.85 -2.13
CA ILE A 13 7.01 -0.67 -3.50
C ILE A 13 5.96 0.14 -4.24
N ALA A 14 6.32 1.35 -4.68
CA ALA A 14 5.43 2.23 -5.42
C ALA A 14 6.21 3.08 -6.39
N HIS A 15 5.60 3.44 -7.52
CA HIS A 15 6.10 4.51 -8.36
C HIS A 15 5.79 5.89 -7.73
N VAL A 16 6.52 6.92 -8.19
CA VAL A 16 6.21 8.32 -7.85
C VAL A 16 4.75 8.59 -8.23
N ASP A 17 4.04 9.34 -7.40
CA ASP A 17 2.63 9.71 -7.58
C ASP A 17 1.58 8.59 -7.51
N HIS A 18 1.95 7.32 -7.32
CA HIS A 18 0.98 6.24 -7.07
C HIS A 18 0.27 6.35 -5.72
N GLY A 19 0.67 7.30 -4.87
CA GLY A 19 0.00 7.63 -3.61
C GLY A 19 0.59 6.97 -2.37
N LYS A 20 1.88 6.60 -2.38
CA LYS A 20 2.58 5.99 -1.24
C LYS A 20 2.47 6.85 0.02
N THR A 21 2.85 8.11 -0.05
CA THR A 21 2.80 9.04 1.09
C THR A 21 1.37 9.20 1.62
N THR A 22 0.39 9.31 0.72
CA THR A 22 -1.02 9.42 1.08
C THR A 22 -1.51 8.16 1.79
N LEU A 23 -1.15 6.97 1.29
CA LEU A 23 -1.53 5.70 1.91
C LEU A 23 -0.95 5.59 3.33
N VAL A 24 0.35 5.86 3.48
CA VAL A 24 1.04 5.80 4.79
C VAL A 24 0.44 6.80 5.77
N ASP A 25 0.17 8.04 5.33
CA ASP A 25 -0.46 9.07 6.17
C ASP A 25 -1.81 8.62 6.71
N TYR A 26 -2.67 8.05 5.85
CA TYR A 26 -3.96 7.54 6.29
C TYR A 26 -3.85 6.31 7.21
N MET A 27 -2.90 5.41 6.97
CA MET A 27 -2.64 4.28 7.87
C MET A 27 -2.24 4.78 9.27
N LEU A 28 -1.37 5.77 9.35
CA LEU A 28 -0.93 6.37 10.60
C LEU A 28 -2.07 7.10 11.34
N ARG A 29 -2.92 7.84 10.61
CA ARG A 29 -4.09 8.53 11.16
C ARG A 29 -5.12 7.55 11.72
N GLN A 30 -5.46 6.51 10.97
CA GLN A 30 -6.48 5.52 11.38
C GLN A 30 -6.03 4.67 12.58
N THR A 31 -4.73 4.47 12.74
CA THR A 31 -4.17 3.72 13.89
C THR A 31 -3.89 4.59 15.12
N GLY A 32 -4.22 5.90 15.05
CA GLY A 32 -4.10 6.82 16.18
C GLY A 32 -2.66 7.19 16.54
N VAL A 33 -1.69 6.96 15.65
CA VAL A 33 -0.28 7.33 15.86
C VAL A 33 -0.10 8.84 15.85
N TYR A 34 -0.93 9.57 15.06
CA TYR A 34 -0.93 11.03 15.08
C TYR A 34 -1.86 11.60 16.15
N ARG A 35 -1.34 12.49 16.98
CA ARG A 35 -2.18 13.44 17.72
C ARG A 35 -2.73 14.49 16.75
N ALA A 36 -3.96 14.94 16.98
CA ALA A 36 -4.75 15.77 16.06
C ALA A 36 -4.11 17.09 15.58
N ASN A 37 -2.92 17.47 16.05
CA ASN A 37 -2.24 18.74 15.78
C ASN A 37 -0.80 18.61 15.25
N GLU A 38 -0.33 17.42 14.87
CA GLU A 38 1.03 17.25 14.34
C GLU A 38 0.99 17.24 12.80
N THR A 39 1.72 18.17 12.16
CA THR A 39 1.90 18.22 10.71
C THR A 39 3.05 17.31 10.28
N MET A 40 2.91 16.71 9.09
CA MET A 40 3.85 15.74 8.48
C MET A 40 5.31 16.22 8.33
N VAL A 41 5.57 17.53 8.46
CA VAL A 41 6.87 18.13 8.11
C VAL A 41 7.97 17.77 9.10
N ASP A 42 7.63 17.39 10.33
CA ASP A 42 8.63 17.23 11.41
C ASP A 42 9.20 15.81 11.59
N ARG A 43 8.71 14.79 10.84
CA ARG A 43 9.14 13.40 11.04
C ARG A 43 9.44 12.63 9.75
N ALA A 44 10.01 13.27 8.75
CA ALA A 44 10.28 12.65 7.45
C ALA A 44 11.36 11.54 7.46
N MET A 45 11.91 11.15 8.62
CA MET A 45 13.06 10.25 8.67
C MET A 45 12.98 9.08 9.65
N ASP A 46 11.88 8.90 10.40
CA ASP A 46 11.80 7.77 11.33
C ASP A 46 10.78 6.74 10.90
N THR A 47 11.15 5.47 11.07
CA THR A 47 10.39 4.26 10.81
C THR A 47 8.90 4.46 11.10
N ASN A 48 8.10 4.65 10.06
CA ASN A 48 6.66 4.74 10.20
C ASN A 48 6.15 3.39 10.71
N ALA A 49 5.62 3.35 11.93
CA ALA A 49 5.09 2.14 12.52
C ALA A 49 3.62 2.36 12.89
N VAL A 50 2.78 1.42 12.50
CA VAL A 50 1.37 1.36 12.88
C VAL A 50 1.13 0.16 13.79
N THR A 51 0.15 0.26 14.68
CA THR A 51 -0.27 -0.88 15.50
C THR A 51 -1.72 -1.20 15.20
N TYR A 52 -1.98 -2.44 14.79
CA TYR A 52 -3.32 -2.92 14.51
C TYR A 52 -3.57 -4.26 15.19
N ARG A 53 -4.62 -4.35 16.02
CA ARG A 53 -5.00 -5.55 16.79
C ARG A 53 -3.83 -6.20 17.55
N GLY A 54 -2.97 -5.39 18.15
CA GLY A 54 -1.81 -5.85 18.93
C GLY A 54 -0.59 -6.23 18.08
N VAL A 55 -0.68 -6.17 16.75
CA VAL A 55 0.47 -6.38 15.85
C VAL A 55 1.08 -5.02 15.49
N LYS A 56 2.36 -4.85 15.73
CA LYS A 56 3.14 -3.69 15.28
C LYS A 56 3.65 -3.93 13.86
N ILE A 57 3.29 -3.04 12.95
CA ILE A 57 3.71 -3.08 11.55
C ILE A 57 4.67 -1.91 11.32
N ASN A 58 5.95 -2.21 11.11
CA ASN A 58 6.94 -1.22 10.72
C ASN A 58 6.91 -1.09 9.20
N ILE A 59 6.79 0.14 8.71
CA ILE A 59 6.81 0.46 7.29
C ILE A 59 8.21 0.95 6.94
N VAL A 60 8.91 0.17 6.13
CA VAL A 60 10.24 0.51 5.62
C VAL A 60 10.06 1.21 4.28
N ASP A 61 10.55 2.42 4.16
CA ASP A 61 10.54 3.13 2.89
C ASP A 61 11.61 2.54 1.96
N THR A 62 11.19 2.16 0.75
CA THR A 62 12.13 1.77 -0.30
C THR A 62 12.36 2.95 -1.22
N PRO A 63 13.62 3.39 -1.41
CA PRO A 63 13.93 4.42 -2.39
C PRO A 63 13.42 4.02 -3.77
N GLY A 64 12.61 4.88 -4.39
CA GLY A 64 11.96 4.60 -5.68
C GLY A 64 12.91 4.68 -6.90
N HIS A 65 14.21 4.96 -6.72
CA HIS A 65 15.15 5.17 -7.82
C HIS A 65 16.04 3.96 -8.03
N ALA A 66 16.21 3.56 -9.28
CA ALA A 66 17.04 2.43 -9.71
C ALA A 66 18.54 2.59 -9.35
N ASP A 67 18.98 3.80 -9.03
CA ASP A 67 20.38 4.12 -8.71
C ASP A 67 20.85 3.57 -7.36
N PHE A 68 19.90 3.16 -6.48
CA PHE A 68 20.20 2.66 -5.13
C PHE A 68 20.06 1.13 -4.98
N GLY A 69 20.41 0.37 -6.02
CA GLY A 69 20.22 -1.10 -6.04
C GLY A 69 20.73 -1.84 -4.80
N GLY A 70 21.85 -1.41 -4.23
CA GLY A 70 22.40 -2.02 -3.01
C GLY A 70 21.62 -1.68 -1.74
N GLU A 71 21.07 -0.48 -1.65
CA GLU A 71 20.25 -0.06 -0.50
C GLU A 71 18.87 -0.72 -0.51
N VAL A 72 18.26 -0.82 -1.70
CA VAL A 72 16.99 -1.54 -1.91
C VAL A 72 17.12 -3.00 -1.46
N GLU A 73 18.18 -3.70 -1.88
CA GLU A 73 18.36 -5.09 -1.50
C GLU A 73 18.60 -5.27 0.01
N ARG A 74 19.35 -4.38 0.64
CA ARG A 74 19.52 -4.40 2.10
C ARG A 74 18.21 -4.17 2.83
N GLY A 75 17.41 -3.20 2.39
CA GLY A 75 16.09 -2.92 2.96
C GLY A 75 15.15 -4.10 2.83
N LEU A 76 15.09 -4.75 1.66
CA LEU A 76 14.25 -5.91 1.40
C LEU A 76 14.65 -7.15 2.23
N ARG A 77 15.91 -7.30 2.63
CA ARG A 77 16.34 -8.39 3.53
C ARG A 77 15.88 -8.23 4.97
N LEU A 78 15.38 -7.04 5.35
CA LEU A 78 14.94 -6.72 6.71
C LEU A 78 13.42 -6.80 6.87
N VAL A 79 12.69 -7.07 5.79
CA VAL A 79 11.21 -7.09 5.81
C VAL A 79 10.65 -8.50 5.70
N ASP A 80 9.44 -8.68 6.22
CA ASP A 80 8.70 -9.95 6.21
C ASP A 80 7.85 -10.10 4.92
N GLY A 81 7.63 -8.99 4.19
CA GLY A 81 6.86 -8.96 2.95
C GLY A 81 6.83 -7.59 2.33
N VAL A 82 6.24 -7.50 1.14
CA VAL A 82 6.14 -6.25 0.38
C VAL A 82 4.69 -5.89 0.08
N LEU A 83 4.40 -4.59 0.07
CA LEU A 83 3.15 -4.03 -0.42
C LEU A 83 3.44 -3.33 -1.75
N LEU A 84 2.89 -3.88 -2.83
CA LEU A 84 2.98 -3.29 -4.15
C LEU A 84 1.82 -2.34 -4.38
N LEU A 85 2.09 -1.04 -4.45
CA LEU A 85 1.09 0.00 -4.69
C LEU A 85 1.12 0.44 -6.14
N VAL A 86 -0.01 0.30 -6.84
CA VAL A 86 -0.16 0.62 -8.26
C VAL A 86 -1.36 1.54 -8.48
N ASP A 87 -1.20 2.55 -9.31
CA ASP A 87 -2.30 3.42 -9.75
C ASP A 87 -3.24 2.68 -10.70
N ALA A 88 -4.55 2.78 -10.48
CA ALA A 88 -5.58 2.09 -11.25
C ALA A 88 -5.69 2.56 -12.71
N ALA A 89 -5.11 3.71 -13.06
CA ALA A 89 -5.09 4.22 -14.43
C ALA A 89 -3.76 3.93 -15.15
N GLU A 90 -2.63 4.05 -14.43
CA GLU A 90 -1.31 3.94 -15.04
C GLU A 90 -0.79 2.51 -15.10
N GLY A 91 -1.12 1.69 -14.11
CA GLY A 91 -0.61 0.34 -14.00
C GLY A 91 0.84 0.25 -13.48
N PRO A 92 1.46 -0.93 -13.55
CA PRO A 92 2.83 -1.13 -13.08
C PRO A 92 3.85 -0.49 -14.03
N LEU A 93 4.75 0.34 -13.49
CA LEU A 93 5.76 1.08 -14.25
C LEU A 93 7.15 0.42 -14.15
N PRO A 94 8.10 0.73 -15.06
CA PRO A 94 9.40 0.04 -15.13
C PRO A 94 10.23 0.05 -13.85
N GLN A 95 10.19 1.13 -13.08
CA GLN A 95 10.91 1.23 -11.81
C GLN A 95 10.38 0.24 -10.77
N THR A 96 9.07 0.06 -10.73
CA THR A 96 8.39 -0.93 -9.89
C THR A 96 8.87 -2.35 -10.20
N ARG A 97 9.09 -2.65 -11.49
CA ARG A 97 9.58 -3.95 -11.98
C ARG A 97 10.91 -4.34 -11.34
N PHE A 98 11.86 -3.40 -11.25
CA PHE A 98 13.18 -3.68 -10.69
C PHE A 98 13.11 -4.07 -9.21
N VAL A 99 12.41 -3.26 -8.40
CA VAL A 99 12.30 -3.48 -6.95
C VAL A 99 11.49 -4.75 -6.65
N LEU A 100 10.38 -4.95 -7.37
CA LEU A 100 9.55 -6.15 -7.25
C LEU A 100 10.34 -7.42 -7.59
N GLY A 101 11.13 -7.40 -8.69
CA GLY A 101 11.96 -8.54 -9.08
C GLY A 101 12.96 -8.92 -7.99
N LYS A 102 13.56 -7.95 -7.30
CA LYS A 102 14.43 -8.20 -6.14
C LYS A 102 13.67 -8.81 -4.96
N ALA A 103 12.47 -8.32 -4.68
CA ALA A 103 11.63 -8.86 -3.61
C ALA A 103 11.22 -10.32 -3.89
N LEU A 104 10.79 -10.62 -5.11
CA LEU A 104 10.41 -11.97 -5.53
C LEU A 104 11.61 -12.94 -5.49
N ALA A 105 12.79 -12.49 -5.93
CA ALA A 105 14.02 -13.29 -5.86
C ALA A 105 14.45 -13.62 -4.41
N LEU A 106 14.08 -12.77 -3.45
CA LEU A 106 14.27 -13.05 -2.00
C LEU A 106 13.17 -13.91 -1.41
N GLY A 107 12.19 -14.36 -2.18
CA GLY A 107 11.08 -15.19 -1.71
C GLY A 107 10.05 -14.41 -0.89
N LEU A 108 10.05 -13.08 -0.91
CA LEU A 108 9.13 -12.27 -0.11
C LEU A 108 7.70 -12.40 -0.64
N PRO A 109 6.70 -12.60 0.26
CA PRO A 109 5.30 -12.52 -0.11
C PRO A 109 4.92 -11.07 -0.45
N ALA A 110 3.97 -10.90 -1.37
CA ALA A 110 3.48 -9.61 -1.80
C ALA A 110 1.98 -9.45 -1.49
N VAL A 111 1.59 -8.22 -1.13
CA VAL A 111 0.20 -7.76 -1.13
C VAL A 111 0.10 -6.67 -2.19
N VAL A 112 -0.89 -6.75 -3.06
CA VAL A 112 -1.10 -5.76 -4.12
C VAL A 112 -2.19 -4.78 -3.71
N VAL A 113 -1.92 -3.49 -3.85
CA VAL A 113 -2.90 -2.42 -3.65
C VAL A 113 -3.10 -1.66 -4.95
N VAL A 114 -4.28 -1.76 -5.53
CA VAL A 114 -4.71 -0.98 -6.70
C VAL A 114 -5.37 0.29 -6.18
N ASN A 115 -4.65 1.40 -6.26
CA ASN A 115 -5.06 2.69 -5.70
C ASN A 115 -5.69 3.60 -6.74
N LYS A 116 -6.44 4.60 -6.26
CA LYS A 116 -7.12 5.62 -7.08
C LYS A 116 -8.19 5.02 -7.99
N VAL A 117 -8.91 3.98 -7.51
CA VAL A 117 -10.00 3.34 -8.27
C VAL A 117 -11.18 4.27 -8.55
N ASP A 118 -11.21 5.45 -7.91
CA ASP A 118 -12.19 6.52 -8.10
C ASP A 118 -11.89 7.45 -9.28
N ARG A 119 -10.75 7.29 -9.98
CA ARG A 119 -10.41 8.09 -11.16
C ARG A 119 -11.35 7.76 -12.33
N GLN A 120 -11.66 8.75 -13.15
CA GLN A 120 -12.48 8.56 -14.38
C GLN A 120 -11.80 7.64 -15.41
N ASP A 121 -10.47 7.67 -15.45
CA ASP A 121 -9.62 6.88 -16.33
C ASP A 121 -9.12 5.59 -15.66
N ALA A 122 -9.65 5.24 -14.47
CA ALA A 122 -9.30 4.00 -13.79
C ALA A 122 -9.77 2.77 -14.58
N ARG A 123 -8.86 1.80 -14.72
CA ARG A 123 -9.09 0.52 -15.38
C ARG A 123 -8.53 -0.64 -14.52
N PRO A 124 -9.08 -0.84 -13.32
CA PRO A 124 -8.48 -1.72 -12.33
C PRO A 124 -8.37 -3.17 -12.79
N ALA A 125 -9.27 -3.67 -13.64
CA ALA A 125 -9.18 -5.02 -14.19
C ALA A 125 -7.96 -5.18 -15.11
N GLU A 126 -7.77 -4.28 -16.07
CA GLU A 126 -6.62 -4.30 -16.99
C GLU A 126 -5.29 -4.11 -16.23
N VAL A 127 -5.30 -3.25 -15.21
CA VAL A 127 -4.12 -3.03 -14.36
C VAL A 127 -3.79 -4.30 -13.56
N LEU A 128 -4.80 -5.01 -13.08
CA LEU A 128 -4.60 -6.28 -12.37
C LEU A 128 -4.02 -7.34 -13.29
N ASP A 129 -4.51 -7.46 -14.54
CA ASP A 129 -3.96 -8.36 -15.55
C ASP A 129 -2.50 -8.02 -15.87
N ALA A 130 -2.16 -6.72 -15.98
CA ALA A 130 -0.79 -6.26 -16.17
C ALA A 130 0.12 -6.59 -14.99
N ILE A 131 -0.41 -6.57 -13.75
CA ILE A 131 0.33 -6.97 -12.55
C ILE A 131 0.58 -8.48 -12.57
N TYR A 132 -0.41 -9.31 -12.91
CA TYR A 132 -0.21 -10.76 -13.05
C TYR A 132 0.86 -11.08 -14.10
N ALA A 133 0.78 -10.44 -15.27
CA ALA A 133 1.79 -10.59 -16.32
C ALA A 133 3.18 -10.20 -15.83
N LEU A 134 3.28 -9.10 -15.05
CA LEU A 134 4.55 -8.65 -14.46
C LEU A 134 5.13 -9.69 -13.48
N PHE A 135 4.31 -10.29 -12.62
CA PHE A 135 4.77 -11.33 -11.68
C PHE A 135 5.27 -12.56 -12.42
N ILE A 136 4.57 -13.01 -13.46
CA ILE A 136 4.97 -14.13 -14.31
C ILE A 136 6.30 -13.83 -15.02
N ASP A 137 6.44 -12.67 -15.62
CA ASP A 137 7.66 -12.20 -16.29
C ASP A 137 8.87 -12.13 -15.36
N LEU A 138 8.64 -11.86 -14.08
CA LEU A 138 9.68 -11.79 -13.05
C LEU A 138 9.99 -13.16 -12.45
N GLY A 139 9.34 -14.25 -12.90
CA GLY A 139 9.56 -15.61 -12.45
C GLY A 139 9.00 -15.89 -11.06
N ALA A 140 7.90 -15.24 -10.69
CA ALA A 140 7.19 -15.53 -9.43
C ALA A 140 6.76 -17.00 -9.37
N ASN A 141 6.89 -17.62 -8.19
CA ASN A 141 6.41 -18.97 -7.95
C ASN A 141 4.89 -18.99 -7.67
N GLU A 142 4.31 -20.20 -7.60
CA GLU A 142 2.86 -20.38 -7.38
C GLU A 142 2.34 -19.63 -6.14
N HIS A 143 3.06 -19.67 -5.03
CA HIS A 143 2.69 -18.97 -3.79
C HIS A 143 2.78 -17.45 -3.92
N GLN A 144 3.67 -16.95 -4.75
CA GLN A 144 3.83 -15.51 -4.97
C GLN A 144 2.81 -14.95 -5.94
N ILE A 145 2.25 -15.77 -6.83
CA ILE A 145 1.19 -15.36 -7.77
C ILE A 145 -0.18 -15.31 -7.06
N GLU A 146 -0.38 -16.07 -6.00
CA GLU A 146 -1.60 -16.05 -5.17
C GLU A 146 -1.63 -14.86 -4.19
N PHE A 147 -1.22 -13.69 -4.64
CA PHE A 147 -1.21 -12.50 -3.79
C PHE A 147 -2.60 -11.95 -3.52
N PRO A 148 -2.89 -11.47 -2.29
CA PRO A 148 -4.12 -10.75 -2.01
C PRO A 148 -4.13 -9.39 -2.69
N VAL A 149 -5.31 -9.01 -3.22
CA VAL A 149 -5.54 -7.72 -3.88
C VAL A 149 -6.44 -6.85 -3.01
N ILE A 150 -6.04 -5.60 -2.82
CA ILE A 150 -6.78 -4.57 -2.12
C ILE A 150 -7.03 -3.41 -3.11
N TYR A 151 -8.27 -3.00 -3.26
CA TYR A 151 -8.64 -1.79 -3.98
C TYR A 151 -8.68 -0.62 -3.00
N ALA A 152 -8.19 0.55 -3.41
CA ALA A 152 -8.08 1.68 -2.51
C ALA A 152 -8.36 3.03 -3.18
N VAL A 153 -8.88 3.94 -2.36
CA VAL A 153 -8.90 5.38 -2.58
C VAL A 153 -8.16 6.00 -1.40
N ALA A 154 -6.83 5.96 -1.44
CA ALA A 154 -5.97 6.35 -0.32
C ALA A 154 -6.28 7.78 0.17
N ARG A 155 -6.56 8.72 -0.74
CA ARG A 155 -6.92 10.11 -0.40
C ARG A 155 -8.22 10.24 0.42
N ALA A 156 -9.11 9.25 0.32
CA ALA A 156 -10.36 9.17 1.08
C ALA A 156 -10.26 8.24 2.30
N GLY A 157 -9.09 7.62 2.52
CA GLY A 157 -8.88 6.65 3.59
C GLY A 157 -9.74 5.39 3.45
N ARG A 158 -10.16 5.02 2.22
CA ARG A 158 -10.99 3.85 1.93
C ARG A 158 -10.17 2.75 1.28
N ALA A 159 -10.39 1.52 1.73
CA ALA A 159 -9.82 0.32 1.13
C ALA A 159 -10.81 -0.84 1.26
N SER A 160 -10.85 -1.73 0.27
CA SER A 160 -11.68 -2.93 0.27
C SER A 160 -11.04 -4.05 -0.54
N LEU A 161 -11.44 -5.30 -0.24
CA LEU A 161 -11.10 -6.48 -1.05
C LEU A 161 -11.98 -6.61 -2.30
N ARG A 162 -13.04 -5.79 -2.41
CA ARG A 162 -13.99 -5.83 -3.54
C ARG A 162 -14.04 -4.48 -4.22
N LEU A 163 -13.92 -4.49 -5.53
CA LEU A 163 -14.05 -3.27 -6.34
C LEU A 163 -15.46 -2.68 -6.26
N SER A 164 -16.50 -3.53 -6.17
CA SER A 164 -17.90 -3.10 -6.05
C SER A 164 -18.21 -2.26 -4.81
N ASP A 165 -17.36 -2.28 -3.80
CA ASP A 165 -17.52 -1.44 -2.61
C ASP A 165 -17.21 0.05 -2.88
N PHE A 166 -16.85 0.38 -4.11
CA PHE A 166 -16.55 1.75 -4.57
C PHE A 166 -17.54 2.28 -5.60
N ASP A 167 -18.58 1.52 -5.95
CA ASP A 167 -19.59 1.90 -6.95
C ASP A 167 -20.42 3.14 -6.52
N ASP A 168 -20.45 3.45 -5.22
CA ASP A 168 -21.11 4.63 -4.65
C ASP A 168 -20.25 5.91 -4.70
N LEU A 169 -19.00 5.80 -5.11
CA LEU A 169 -18.13 6.98 -5.21
C LEU A 169 -18.42 7.73 -6.51
N PRO A 170 -18.59 9.06 -6.43
CA PRO A 170 -18.73 9.90 -7.62
C PRO A 170 -17.42 9.82 -8.43
N VAL A 171 -17.50 9.21 -9.60
CA VAL A 171 -16.39 9.12 -10.55
C VAL A 171 -15.92 10.53 -10.88
N GLY A 172 -14.68 10.86 -10.51
CA GLY A 172 -14.01 12.09 -10.95
C GLY A 172 -14.29 13.37 -10.13
N GLN A 173 -15.02 13.32 -9.05
CA GLN A 173 -15.04 14.48 -8.13
C GLN A 173 -13.78 14.43 -7.24
N ALA A 174 -12.77 15.20 -7.64
CA ALA A 174 -11.67 15.55 -6.76
C ALA A 174 -12.27 16.32 -5.57
N SER A 175 -12.44 15.64 -4.44
CA SER A 175 -12.74 16.33 -3.18
C SER A 175 -11.59 17.30 -2.93
N ALA A 176 -11.91 18.59 -2.87
CA ALA A 176 -10.95 19.63 -2.54
C ALA A 176 -10.25 19.26 -1.21
N PRO A 177 -8.96 19.59 -1.04
CA PRO A 177 -8.27 19.37 0.22
C PRO A 177 -8.94 20.23 1.29
N GLY A 178 -9.71 19.62 2.20
CA GLY A 178 -10.36 20.38 3.28
C GLY A 178 -11.63 19.81 3.88
N ALA A 179 -12.25 18.79 3.33
CA ALA A 179 -13.39 18.15 3.99
C ALA A 179 -12.92 17.32 5.17
N ARG A 180 -13.00 17.88 6.38
CA ARG A 180 -12.78 17.15 7.63
C ARG A 180 -13.91 16.13 7.78
N PRO A 181 -13.61 14.85 8.09
CA PRO A 181 -14.65 13.93 8.54
C PRO A 181 -15.24 14.49 9.84
N HIS A 182 -16.56 14.47 9.97
CA HIS A 182 -17.25 14.86 11.20
C HIS A 182 -16.76 14.00 12.38
N PRO A 183 -16.52 14.56 13.56
CA PRO A 183 -16.17 13.81 14.76
C PRO A 183 -17.38 12.97 15.16
N GLY A 184 -17.33 11.66 14.92
CA GLY A 184 -18.40 10.70 15.27
C GLY A 184 -18.65 9.60 14.27
N GLU A 185 -18.21 9.73 13.03
CA GLU A 185 -18.32 8.65 12.03
C GLU A 185 -16.95 7.98 11.83
N THR A 186 -16.73 6.91 12.57
CA THR A 186 -15.69 5.94 12.26
C THR A 186 -16.15 5.16 11.03
N PRO A 187 -15.50 5.26 9.84
CA PRO A 187 -15.80 4.37 8.74
C PRO A 187 -15.47 2.95 9.21
N GLY A 188 -16.48 2.13 9.38
CA GLY A 188 -16.34 0.80 9.92
C GLY A 188 -15.52 -0.08 8.99
N PHE A 189 -14.31 -0.40 9.41
CA PHE A 189 -13.57 -1.53 8.90
C PHE A 189 -14.27 -2.79 9.39
N ARG A 190 -15.27 -3.24 8.65
CA ARG A 190 -15.89 -4.55 8.89
C ARG A 190 -14.99 -5.62 8.27
N ALA A 191 -14.01 -6.07 9.04
CA ALA A 191 -13.38 -7.35 8.79
C ALA A 191 -14.45 -8.44 8.99
N ARG A 192 -14.95 -9.04 7.90
CA ARG A 192 -15.65 -10.33 8.03
C ARG A 192 -14.59 -11.39 8.30
N THR A 193 -14.74 -12.03 9.43
CA THR A 193 -14.03 -13.23 9.85
C THR A 193 -14.11 -14.26 8.73
N LEU A 194 -12.96 -14.75 8.28
CA LEU A 194 -12.87 -16.03 7.60
C LEU A 194 -13.01 -17.11 8.68
N GLU A 195 -14.12 -17.82 8.66
CA GLU A 195 -14.25 -19.16 9.22
C GLU A 195 -13.64 -20.17 8.26
#